data_626cc728d4678cc19333ac19be83a32b
#
_entry.id   626cc728d4678cc19333ac19be83a32b
#
_cell.length_a   1.000
_cell.length_b   1.000
_cell.length_c   1.000
_cell.angle_alpha   90.00
_cell.angle_beta   90.00
_cell.angle_gamma   90.00
#
_symmetry.space_group_name_H-M   'P 1'
#
loop_
_entity.id
_entity.type
_entity.pdbx_description
1 polymer ?
#
loop_
_entity_poly.entity_id
_entity_poly.type
_entity_poly.pdbx_seq_one_letter_code
_entity_poly.pdbx_strand_id
1 'polypeptide(L)'
;VSHGGPDGGDGGNGGNIVLAIENGDNTLLKYRFRHKFVAQNGGDGRADKFHGGNAEDIILPVPPGTVVKDAATGKVIVDMSDREPFILCRGGRGGWGNRHFATPTKQIPRFAKSGLKGEEREVIFELKMLADVALVGLPNVGKSSILSVISSATPKIADYDFTTLSPNLGVVKNGGEGRGFVVADIPGLIEGASDGRGLGHEFLRHIDRCRMLIHVVDISADCDRNPVEDIKLINAELEKYSPELALRPQLLVGNKYDASLPEYNEHVGELEKYAEDNGLPLIFVSAATRYNIDVLLSETAAMLNELPPLTIYEPEYGDEPDPGQPEAAVTVTKDGDVYECESEWLFRLVGRVNFEDRDSLAYFQR
;
A
#
# COMPACT_ATOMS: atom_id res chain seq x y z
N VAL A 1 -15.42 58.78 -4.57
CA VAL A 1 -16.10 57.96 -3.55
C VAL A 1 -15.44 58.26 -2.23
N SER A 2 -16.09 58.90 -1.31
CA SER A 2 -15.53 59.35 -0.02
C SER A 2 -15.29 58.19 0.99
N HIS A 3 -15.67 57.01 0.65
CA HIS A 3 -15.45 55.82 1.45
C HIS A 3 -15.07 54.68 0.51
N GLY A 4 -13.88 54.19 0.64
CA GLY A 4 -13.21 53.10 -0.11
C GLY A 4 -14.06 52.17 -0.98
N GLY A 5 -13.43 51.58 -2.00
CA GLY A 5 -14.07 50.58 -2.86
C GLY A 5 -14.30 49.27 -2.11
N PRO A 6 -14.69 48.20 -2.82
CA PRO A 6 -14.87 46.88 -2.22
C PRO A 6 -13.55 46.38 -1.67
N ASP A 7 -13.52 45.98 -0.42
CA ASP A 7 -12.32 45.71 0.35
C ASP A 7 -12.26 44.28 0.91
N GLY A 8 -13.26 43.44 0.61
CA GLY A 8 -13.28 42.04 1.07
C GLY A 8 -12.17 41.20 0.45
N GLY A 9 -11.35 40.61 1.29
CA GLY A 9 -10.32 39.65 0.89
C GLY A 9 -10.91 38.27 0.57
N ASP A 10 -10.13 37.45 -0.07
CA ASP A 10 -10.52 36.07 -0.42
C ASP A 10 -10.32 35.15 0.79
N GLY A 11 -11.10 34.07 0.88
CA GLY A 11 -10.85 32.99 1.84
C GLY A 11 -9.63 32.18 1.46
N GLY A 12 -8.99 31.58 2.45
CA GLY A 12 -7.92 30.60 2.26
C GLY A 12 -8.44 29.23 1.85
N ASN A 13 -7.60 28.42 1.29
CA ASN A 13 -7.91 27.03 0.94
C ASN A 13 -7.84 26.15 2.19
N GLY A 14 -8.68 25.12 2.24
CA GLY A 14 -8.59 24.04 3.23
C GLY A 14 -7.34 23.18 3.01
N GLY A 15 -6.89 22.48 4.05
CA GLY A 15 -5.78 21.54 3.97
C GLY A 15 -6.18 20.26 3.26
N ASN A 16 -5.22 19.62 2.59
CA ASN A 16 -5.38 18.32 1.97
C ASN A 16 -5.15 17.19 3.00
N ILE A 17 -5.61 15.98 2.67
CA ILE A 17 -5.21 14.75 3.36
C ILE A 17 -4.25 14.02 2.42
N VAL A 18 -3.01 13.85 2.88
CA VAL A 18 -1.92 13.32 2.09
C VAL A 18 -1.42 12.04 2.72
N LEU A 19 -1.28 10.98 1.93
CA LEU A 19 -0.60 9.74 2.32
C LEU A 19 0.89 9.88 2.06
N ALA A 20 1.72 9.47 3.01
CA ALA A 20 3.16 9.42 2.84
C ALA A 20 3.73 8.12 3.40
N ILE A 21 4.73 7.54 2.72
CA ILE A 21 5.39 6.33 3.19
C ILE A 21 6.30 6.69 4.36
N GLU A 22 6.11 5.99 5.48
CA GLU A 22 6.98 6.07 6.65
C GLU A 22 7.81 4.80 6.78
N ASN A 23 9.11 4.92 6.55
CA ASN A 23 10.04 3.81 6.70
C ASN A 23 10.29 3.55 8.20
N GLY A 24 9.93 2.35 8.65
CA GLY A 24 10.13 1.91 10.05
C GLY A 24 8.83 1.60 10.80
N ASP A 25 7.70 2.05 10.33
CA ASP A 25 6.39 1.62 10.82
C ASP A 25 5.86 0.51 9.90
N ASN A 26 5.65 -0.69 10.46
CA ASN A 26 5.23 -1.86 9.70
C ASN A 26 3.78 -2.26 9.98
N THR A 27 3.00 -1.37 10.61
CA THR A 27 1.63 -1.69 11.01
C THR A 27 0.67 -0.54 10.76
N LEU A 28 -0.59 -0.86 10.50
CA LEU A 28 -1.69 0.10 10.41
C LEU A 28 -2.43 0.31 11.75
N LEU A 29 -1.87 -0.17 12.87
CA LEU A 29 -2.53 -0.15 14.19
C LEU A 29 -3.01 1.24 14.61
N LYS A 30 -2.29 2.31 14.26
CA LYS A 30 -2.70 3.69 14.55
C LYS A 30 -4.05 4.06 13.94
N TYR A 31 -4.42 3.44 12.80
CA TYR A 31 -5.68 3.68 12.11
C TYR A 31 -6.83 2.85 12.69
N ARG A 32 -6.55 1.82 13.48
CA ARG A 32 -7.57 1.03 14.18
C ARG A 32 -8.28 1.81 15.28
N PHE A 33 -7.59 2.76 15.90
CA PHE A 33 -8.13 3.55 17.00
C PHE A 33 -8.68 4.93 16.56
N ARG A 34 -8.25 5.42 15.41
CA ARG A 34 -8.69 6.70 14.88
C ARG A 34 -9.15 6.52 13.43
N HIS A 35 -10.48 6.57 13.25
CA HIS A 35 -11.10 6.33 11.94
C HIS A 35 -11.47 7.61 11.18
N LYS A 36 -11.42 8.79 11.82
CA LYS A 36 -11.80 10.04 11.20
C LYS A 36 -10.66 11.04 11.22
N PHE A 37 -10.29 11.51 10.05
CA PHE A 37 -9.28 12.55 9.84
C PHE A 37 -9.93 13.69 9.10
N VAL A 38 -9.81 14.90 9.65
CA VAL A 38 -10.43 16.11 9.08
C VAL A 38 -9.37 17.19 9.06
N ALA A 39 -9.00 17.64 7.85
CA ALA A 39 -8.11 18.77 7.68
C ALA A 39 -8.82 20.06 8.08
N GLN A 40 -8.03 21.05 8.47
CA GLN A 40 -8.58 22.35 8.88
C GLN A 40 -9.12 23.12 7.67
N ASN A 41 -10.12 23.93 7.91
CA ASN A 41 -10.60 24.89 6.92
C ASN A 41 -9.59 26.02 6.76
N GLY A 42 -9.53 26.61 5.56
CA GLY A 42 -8.82 27.86 5.35
C GLY A 42 -9.46 29.00 6.16
N GLY A 43 -8.67 30.00 6.44
CA GLY A 43 -9.12 31.20 7.16
C GLY A 43 -10.09 32.04 6.33
N ASP A 44 -10.97 32.77 6.99
CA ASP A 44 -11.89 33.70 6.33
C ASP A 44 -11.14 34.93 5.79
N GLY A 45 -11.57 35.42 4.63
CA GLY A 45 -11.15 36.70 4.11
C GLY A 45 -11.70 37.85 4.99
N ARG A 46 -10.92 38.88 5.17
CA ARG A 46 -11.26 40.06 6.03
C ARG A 46 -11.34 41.33 5.22
N ALA A 47 -11.82 42.40 5.84
CA ALA A 47 -11.75 43.75 5.29
C ALA A 47 -10.31 44.16 4.95
N ASP A 48 -10.14 45.30 4.30
CA ASP A 48 -8.84 45.83 3.85
C ASP A 48 -8.07 44.89 2.89
N LYS A 49 -8.78 44.02 2.15
CA LYS A 49 -8.24 43.05 1.19
C LYS A 49 -7.36 41.99 1.83
N PHE A 50 -7.46 41.75 3.13
CA PHE A 50 -6.74 40.70 3.81
C PHE A 50 -7.30 39.33 3.41
N HIS A 51 -6.46 38.50 2.80
CA HIS A 51 -6.79 37.11 2.47
C HIS A 51 -6.74 36.22 3.71
N GLY A 52 -7.62 35.24 3.76
CA GLY A 52 -7.53 34.15 4.73
C GLY A 52 -6.28 33.31 4.46
N GLY A 53 -5.65 32.83 5.52
CA GLY A 53 -4.53 31.87 5.38
C GLY A 53 -5.03 30.52 4.89
N ASN A 54 -4.21 29.84 4.06
CA ASN A 54 -4.47 28.45 3.72
C ASN A 54 -4.24 27.58 4.96
N ALA A 55 -5.00 26.50 5.09
CA ALA A 55 -4.76 25.49 6.11
C ALA A 55 -3.59 24.56 5.72
N GLU A 56 -2.98 23.99 6.74
CA GLU A 56 -1.92 23.01 6.55
C GLU A 56 -2.50 21.64 6.15
N ASP A 57 -1.76 20.89 5.35
CA ASP A 57 -2.11 19.54 4.98
C ASP A 57 -1.93 18.57 6.15
N ILE A 58 -2.81 17.57 6.24
CA ILE A 58 -2.63 16.45 7.16
C ILE A 58 -1.88 15.35 6.44
N ILE A 59 -0.72 15.00 6.95
CA ILE A 59 0.05 13.86 6.47
C ILE A 59 -0.36 12.63 7.28
N LEU A 60 -0.85 11.60 6.58
CA LEU A 60 -1.15 10.29 7.13
C LEU A 60 0.00 9.35 6.75
N PRO A 61 0.91 9.06 7.70
CA PRO A 61 2.00 8.16 7.45
C PRO A 61 1.51 6.71 7.36
N VAL A 62 1.85 6.02 6.27
CA VAL A 62 1.50 4.62 6.04
C VAL A 62 2.75 3.78 5.80
N PRO A 63 2.78 2.51 6.22
CA PRO A 63 3.88 1.62 5.88
C PRO A 63 3.92 1.37 4.37
N PRO A 64 5.12 1.08 3.81
CA PRO A 64 5.24 0.69 2.42
C PRO A 64 4.38 -0.56 2.15
N GLY A 65 3.74 -0.62 0.98
CA GLY A 65 2.83 -1.71 0.62
C GLY A 65 1.41 -1.57 1.14
N THR A 66 1.04 -0.40 1.64
CA THR A 66 -0.35 -0.10 1.96
C THR A 66 -1.14 0.13 0.68
N VAL A 67 -2.19 -0.63 0.47
CA VAL A 67 -3.17 -0.41 -0.61
C VAL A 67 -4.38 0.28 -0.03
N VAL A 68 -4.80 1.34 -0.69
CA VAL A 68 -5.97 2.13 -0.31
C VAL A 68 -7.10 1.83 -1.29
N LYS A 69 -8.21 1.36 -0.77
CA LYS A 69 -9.40 1.04 -1.54
C LYS A 69 -10.55 1.94 -1.13
N ASP A 70 -11.39 2.24 -2.08
CA ASP A 70 -12.68 2.89 -1.82
C ASP A 70 -13.60 1.93 -1.07
N ALA A 71 -14.20 2.39 0.03
CA ALA A 71 -15.01 1.52 0.89
C ALA A 71 -16.32 1.08 0.24
N ALA A 72 -16.88 1.91 -0.66
CA ALA A 72 -18.16 1.62 -1.31
C ALA A 72 -18.00 0.67 -2.51
N THR A 73 -16.96 0.87 -3.31
CA THR A 73 -16.76 0.13 -4.57
C THR A 73 -15.74 -1.00 -4.46
N GLY A 74 -14.87 -0.98 -3.44
CA GLY A 74 -13.75 -1.91 -3.28
C GLY A 74 -12.60 -1.67 -4.28
N LYS A 75 -12.70 -0.67 -5.16
CA LYS A 75 -11.68 -0.37 -6.17
C LYS A 75 -10.42 0.21 -5.54
N VAL A 76 -9.28 -0.09 -6.14
CA VAL A 76 -7.99 0.44 -5.71
C VAL A 76 -7.88 1.92 -6.10
N ILE A 77 -7.68 2.78 -5.10
CA ILE A 77 -7.41 4.21 -5.27
C ILE A 77 -5.92 4.41 -5.51
N VAL A 78 -5.08 3.84 -4.64
CA VAL A 78 -3.63 3.95 -4.73
C VAL A 78 -2.94 2.80 -4.01
N ASP A 79 -1.80 2.39 -4.55
CA ASP A 79 -0.86 1.47 -3.93
C ASP A 79 0.38 2.26 -3.48
N MET A 80 0.65 2.27 -2.17
CA MET A 80 1.74 3.01 -1.52
C MET A 80 2.96 2.09 -1.31
N SER A 81 3.39 1.36 -2.35
CA SER A 81 4.56 0.47 -2.26
C SER A 81 5.90 1.23 -2.42
N ASP A 82 5.98 2.16 -3.38
CA ASP A 82 7.19 2.93 -3.69
C ASP A 82 6.90 4.35 -4.19
N ARG A 83 5.69 4.87 -3.93
CA ARG A 83 5.24 6.15 -4.46
C ARG A 83 5.66 7.33 -3.60
N GLU A 84 5.82 8.47 -4.26
CA GLU A 84 5.84 9.78 -3.62
C GLU A 84 4.50 10.05 -2.88
N PRO A 85 4.46 11.04 -1.98
CA PRO A 85 3.24 11.38 -1.26
C PRO A 85 2.04 11.54 -2.20
N PHE A 86 0.89 10.94 -1.82
CA PHE A 86 -0.33 10.92 -2.61
C PHE A 86 -1.43 11.73 -1.92
N ILE A 87 -2.07 12.64 -2.65
CA ILE A 87 -3.19 13.41 -2.12
C ILE A 87 -4.46 12.54 -2.19
N LEU A 88 -4.90 12.03 -1.03
CA LEU A 88 -6.09 11.19 -0.91
C LEU A 88 -7.39 11.99 -1.02
N CYS A 89 -7.44 13.16 -0.36
CA CYS A 89 -8.57 14.08 -0.42
C CYS A 89 -8.06 15.51 -0.56
N ARG A 90 -8.60 16.24 -1.52
CA ARG A 90 -8.24 17.65 -1.72
C ARG A 90 -9.06 18.57 -0.80
N GLY A 91 -8.40 19.54 -0.22
CA GLY A 91 -9.03 20.60 0.54
C GLY A 91 -9.95 21.47 -0.31
N GLY A 92 -10.93 22.07 0.33
CA GLY A 92 -11.82 23.00 -0.34
C GLY A 92 -11.11 24.27 -0.79
N ARG A 93 -11.59 24.87 -1.87
CA ARG A 93 -11.06 26.17 -2.35
C ARG A 93 -11.70 27.32 -1.60
N GLY A 94 -10.93 28.33 -1.24
CA GLY A 94 -11.40 29.55 -0.64
C GLY A 94 -12.37 30.31 -1.55
N GLY A 95 -13.30 31.03 -0.94
CA GLY A 95 -14.24 31.90 -1.64
C GLY A 95 -13.59 33.19 -2.14
N TRP A 96 -14.24 33.87 -3.02
CA TRP A 96 -13.81 35.17 -3.54
C TRP A 96 -14.47 36.30 -2.80
N GLY A 97 -13.66 37.27 -2.37
CA GLY A 97 -14.14 38.50 -1.77
C GLY A 97 -14.93 39.39 -2.75
N ASN A 98 -15.70 40.33 -2.25
CA ASN A 98 -16.55 41.20 -3.04
C ASN A 98 -15.79 42.04 -4.09
N ARG A 99 -14.50 42.26 -3.90
CA ARG A 99 -13.65 43.04 -4.82
C ARG A 99 -13.60 42.44 -6.24
N HIS A 100 -13.74 41.15 -6.40
CA HIS A 100 -13.73 40.46 -7.70
C HIS A 100 -14.97 40.76 -8.54
N PHE A 101 -16.04 41.25 -7.92
CA PHE A 101 -17.33 41.52 -8.55
C PHE A 101 -17.56 42.99 -8.81
N ALA A 102 -16.57 43.84 -8.55
CA ALA A 102 -16.63 45.26 -8.84
C ALA A 102 -16.62 45.50 -10.37
N THR A 103 -17.60 46.24 -10.84
CA THR A 103 -17.70 46.67 -12.24
C THR A 103 -17.79 48.20 -12.33
N PRO A 104 -17.56 48.82 -13.51
CA PRO A 104 -17.71 50.27 -13.66
C PRO A 104 -19.10 50.78 -13.26
N THR A 105 -20.13 49.95 -13.47
CA THR A 105 -21.51 50.28 -13.12
C THR A 105 -21.89 49.91 -11.68
N LYS A 106 -21.20 48.94 -11.07
CA LYS A 106 -21.40 48.48 -9.69
C LYS A 106 -20.07 48.49 -8.94
N GLN A 107 -19.70 49.64 -8.45
CA GLN A 107 -18.40 49.89 -7.82
C GLN A 107 -18.27 49.28 -6.43
N ILE A 108 -19.36 49.01 -5.72
CA ILE A 108 -19.38 48.43 -4.37
C ILE A 108 -20.36 47.26 -4.33
N PRO A 109 -19.96 46.08 -4.86
CA PRO A 109 -20.74 44.86 -4.72
C PRO A 109 -20.81 44.43 -3.24
N ARG A 110 -22.03 44.04 -2.77
CA ARG A 110 -22.24 43.60 -1.39
C ARG A 110 -22.21 42.10 -1.20
N PHE A 111 -22.01 41.34 -2.26
CA PHE A 111 -21.92 39.89 -2.23
C PHE A 111 -20.50 39.40 -2.47
N ALA A 112 -20.23 38.23 -1.96
CA ALA A 112 -18.99 37.45 -2.16
C ALA A 112 -19.36 36.06 -2.63
N LYS A 113 -18.41 35.34 -3.22
CA LYS A 113 -18.58 33.95 -3.66
C LYS A 113 -18.06 33.01 -2.56
N SER A 114 -18.93 32.14 -2.08
CA SER A 114 -18.55 31.15 -1.07
C SER A 114 -17.47 30.20 -1.61
N GLY A 115 -16.66 29.65 -0.72
CA GLY A 115 -15.69 28.62 -1.04
C GLY A 115 -16.36 27.30 -1.46
N LEU A 116 -15.55 26.40 -1.98
CA LEU A 116 -15.95 25.01 -2.26
C LEU A 116 -15.64 24.14 -1.05
N LYS A 117 -16.52 23.17 -0.79
CA LYS A 117 -16.21 22.11 0.17
C LYS A 117 -15.06 21.26 -0.34
N GLY A 118 -14.27 20.72 0.58
CA GLY A 118 -13.25 19.71 0.30
C GLY A 118 -13.88 18.36 -0.04
N GLU A 119 -13.03 17.47 -0.52
CA GLU A 119 -13.40 16.08 -0.80
C GLU A 119 -13.55 15.31 0.50
N GLU A 120 -14.50 14.37 0.50
CA GLU A 120 -14.70 13.40 1.57
C GLU A 120 -14.69 12.02 0.94
N ARG A 121 -13.88 11.10 1.51
CA ARG A 121 -13.80 9.72 1.05
C ARG A 121 -13.81 8.78 2.24
N GLU A 122 -14.53 7.69 2.10
CA GLU A 122 -14.46 6.56 3.00
C GLU A 122 -13.58 5.49 2.36
N VAL A 123 -12.49 5.13 3.04
CA VAL A 123 -11.46 4.27 2.47
C VAL A 123 -11.09 3.13 3.42
N ILE A 124 -10.69 2.02 2.83
CA ILE A 124 -10.12 0.86 3.53
C ILE A 124 -8.62 0.86 3.29
N PHE A 125 -7.85 0.89 4.37
CA PHE A 125 -6.40 0.65 4.33
C PHE A 125 -6.15 -0.83 4.47
N GLU A 126 -5.55 -1.44 3.47
CA GLU A 126 -5.14 -2.83 3.48
C GLU A 126 -3.61 -2.89 3.39
N LEU A 127 -2.98 -3.35 4.47
CA LEU A 127 -1.55 -3.61 4.44
C LEU A 127 -1.33 -4.97 3.77
N LYS A 128 -0.75 -4.95 2.59
CA LYS A 128 -0.30 -6.17 1.95
C LYS A 128 1.10 -6.48 2.47
N MET A 129 1.25 -7.68 2.99
CA MET A 129 2.54 -8.15 3.46
C MET A 129 3.53 -8.13 2.29
N LEU A 130 4.49 -7.23 2.36
CA LEU A 130 5.58 -7.13 1.40
C LEU A 130 6.77 -7.89 1.98
N ALA A 131 6.81 -9.20 1.72
CA ALA A 131 8.05 -9.93 1.81
C ALA A 131 8.60 -10.10 0.40
N ASP A 132 9.83 -9.70 0.19
CA ASP A 132 10.53 -9.95 -1.08
C ASP A 132 10.77 -11.44 -1.26
N VAL A 133 11.04 -12.13 -0.15
CA VAL A 133 11.42 -13.54 -0.08
C VAL A 133 10.56 -14.29 0.92
N ALA A 134 10.05 -15.46 0.54
CA ALA A 134 9.39 -16.37 1.45
C ALA A 134 10.26 -17.60 1.74
N LEU A 135 10.40 -17.97 3.03
CA LEU A 135 11.00 -19.22 3.44
C LEU A 135 9.92 -20.30 3.40
N VAL A 136 10.15 -21.31 2.61
CA VAL A 136 9.30 -22.51 2.49
C VAL A 136 10.08 -23.75 2.88
N GLY A 137 9.43 -24.73 3.42
CA GLY A 137 10.08 -25.98 3.88
C GLY A 137 9.26 -26.66 4.96
N LEU A 138 9.51 -27.93 5.21
CA LEU A 138 8.86 -28.73 6.22
C LEU A 138 9.08 -28.19 7.65
N PRO A 139 8.27 -28.58 8.63
CA PRO A 139 8.54 -28.26 10.03
C PRO A 139 9.93 -28.76 10.46
N ASN A 140 10.58 -28.01 11.35
CA ASN A 140 11.87 -28.32 11.97
C ASN A 140 13.11 -28.35 11.04
N VAL A 141 12.99 -27.94 9.77
CA VAL A 141 14.15 -27.79 8.87
C VAL A 141 15.02 -26.56 9.21
N GLY A 142 14.55 -25.68 10.11
CA GLY A 142 15.31 -24.54 10.61
C GLY A 142 15.00 -23.22 9.92
N LYS A 143 13.83 -23.04 9.31
CA LYS A 143 13.39 -21.76 8.68
C LYS A 143 13.48 -20.58 9.65
N SER A 144 12.86 -20.71 10.82
CA SER A 144 12.86 -19.63 11.83
C SER A 144 14.25 -19.38 12.42
N SER A 145 15.11 -20.41 12.46
CA SER A 145 16.51 -20.26 12.85
C SER A 145 17.30 -19.45 11.81
N ILE A 146 17.12 -19.77 10.53
CA ILE A 146 17.71 -18.99 9.43
C ILE A 146 17.22 -17.55 9.53
N LEU A 147 15.89 -17.31 9.64
CA LEU A 147 15.33 -15.99 9.74
C LEU A 147 15.93 -15.17 10.89
N SER A 148 16.11 -15.80 12.06
CA SER A 148 16.69 -15.13 13.23
C SER A 148 18.15 -14.72 13.03
N VAL A 149 18.90 -15.48 12.23
CA VAL A 149 20.33 -15.23 11.96
C VAL A 149 20.52 -14.17 10.87
N ILE A 150 19.67 -14.15 9.85
CA ILE A 150 19.76 -13.20 8.72
C ILE A 150 19.12 -11.84 9.03
N SER A 151 18.20 -11.79 9.98
CA SER A 151 17.51 -10.55 10.32
C SER A 151 18.41 -9.56 11.07
N SER A 152 18.43 -8.31 10.64
CA SER A 152 19.20 -7.22 11.28
C SER A 152 18.60 -6.76 12.60
N ALA A 153 17.36 -7.13 12.89
CA ALA A 153 16.65 -6.89 14.13
C ALA A 153 15.94 -8.17 14.54
N THR A 154 15.53 -8.29 15.80
CA THR A 154 14.70 -9.42 16.24
C THR A 154 13.50 -9.56 15.32
N PRO A 155 13.27 -10.74 14.70
CA PRO A 155 12.12 -10.95 13.85
C PRO A 155 10.84 -10.54 14.58
N LYS A 156 10.02 -9.74 13.93
CA LYS A 156 8.75 -9.31 14.51
C LYS A 156 7.65 -10.27 14.09
N ILE A 157 6.92 -10.75 15.06
CA ILE A 157 5.66 -11.43 14.84
C ILE A 157 4.69 -10.36 14.34
N ALA A 158 4.20 -10.53 13.12
CA ALA A 158 3.17 -9.64 12.60
C ALA A 158 1.80 -10.19 13.02
N ASP A 159 1.21 -9.57 14.04
CA ASP A 159 -0.15 -9.89 14.48
C ASP A 159 -1.15 -9.28 13.48
N TYR A 160 -1.70 -10.14 12.65
CA TYR A 160 -2.82 -9.79 11.78
C TYR A 160 -4.09 -10.41 12.34
N ASP A 161 -5.11 -9.60 12.62
CA ASP A 161 -6.40 -10.02 13.20
C ASP A 161 -7.14 -11.10 12.39
N PHE A 162 -6.71 -11.34 11.16
CA PHE A 162 -7.31 -12.29 10.22
C PHE A 162 -6.45 -13.55 10.00
N THR A 163 -5.28 -13.66 10.64
CA THR A 163 -4.42 -14.84 10.51
C THR A 163 -4.50 -15.71 11.76
N THR A 164 -4.77 -17.00 11.57
CA THR A 164 -4.70 -18.00 12.64
C THR A 164 -3.27 -18.31 13.06
N LEU A 165 -2.29 -17.98 12.20
CA LEU A 165 -0.85 -18.11 12.43
C LEU A 165 -0.18 -16.83 11.96
N SER A 166 0.50 -16.16 12.88
CA SER A 166 1.22 -14.91 12.59
C SER A 166 2.58 -15.22 11.94
N PRO A 167 2.87 -14.67 10.75
CA PRO A 167 4.16 -14.86 10.10
C PRO A 167 5.26 -14.12 10.86
N ASN A 168 6.46 -14.68 10.85
CA ASN A 168 7.64 -13.99 11.33
C ASN A 168 8.29 -13.24 10.19
N LEU A 169 8.48 -11.94 10.33
CA LEU A 169 9.15 -11.09 9.36
C LEU A 169 10.54 -10.70 9.83
N GLY A 170 11.52 -10.91 8.99
CA GLY A 170 12.89 -10.46 9.18
C GLY A 170 13.29 -9.43 8.15
N VAL A 171 13.84 -8.30 8.59
CA VAL A 171 14.41 -7.29 7.70
C VAL A 171 15.90 -7.54 7.56
N VAL A 172 16.36 -7.81 6.35
CA VAL A 172 17.77 -7.97 6.01
C VAL A 172 18.30 -6.63 5.52
N LYS A 173 19.33 -6.11 6.21
CA LYS A 173 20.08 -4.94 5.74
C LYS A 173 21.24 -5.45 4.90
N ASN A 174 21.26 -5.10 3.64
CA ASN A 174 22.41 -5.39 2.79
C ASN A 174 23.54 -4.43 3.20
N GLY A 175 24.70 -4.97 3.60
CA GLY A 175 25.87 -4.19 4.04
C GLY A 175 26.60 -3.42 2.92
N GLY A 176 26.06 -3.41 1.69
CA GLY A 176 26.55 -2.69 0.52
C GLY A 176 25.53 -1.65 0.01
N GLU A 177 25.78 -1.04 -1.14
CA GLU A 177 24.95 -0.01 -1.77
C GLU A 177 23.54 -0.49 -2.21
N GLY A 178 23.10 -1.70 -1.82
CA GLY A 178 21.81 -2.28 -2.17
C GLY A 178 20.70 -1.97 -1.15
N ARG A 179 19.46 -1.90 -1.63
CA ARG A 179 18.26 -1.86 -0.78
C ARG A 179 18.17 -3.14 0.05
N GLY A 180 17.91 -3.03 1.34
CA GLY A 180 17.56 -4.18 2.17
C GLY A 180 16.29 -4.86 1.65
N PHE A 181 16.09 -6.12 2.00
CA PHE A 181 14.90 -6.88 1.61
C PHE A 181 14.23 -7.53 2.82
N VAL A 182 12.97 -7.85 2.70
CA VAL A 182 12.16 -8.47 3.75
C VAL A 182 11.98 -9.96 3.47
N VAL A 183 12.25 -10.77 4.48
CA VAL A 183 12.06 -12.22 4.44
C VAL A 183 10.93 -12.61 5.37
N ALA A 184 10.01 -13.43 4.88
CA ALA A 184 8.91 -14.00 5.67
C ALA A 184 9.13 -15.49 5.91
N ASP A 185 9.05 -15.92 7.17
CA ASP A 185 8.89 -17.33 7.51
C ASP A 185 7.40 -17.70 7.47
N ILE A 186 7.07 -18.67 6.62
CA ILE A 186 5.70 -19.14 6.41
C ILE A 186 5.49 -20.40 7.23
N PRO A 187 4.93 -20.32 8.44
CA PRO A 187 4.60 -21.50 9.21
C PRO A 187 3.38 -22.22 8.62
N GLY A 188 3.39 -23.55 8.63
CA GLY A 188 2.16 -24.35 8.43
C GLY A 188 1.69 -24.56 7.00
N LEU A 189 2.55 -24.44 5.98
CA LEU A 189 2.21 -24.79 4.59
C LEU A 189 1.72 -26.25 4.43
N ILE A 190 2.03 -27.14 5.35
CA ILE A 190 1.95 -28.59 5.17
C ILE A 190 0.86 -29.28 6.01
N GLU A 191 0.36 -28.70 7.08
CA GLU A 191 -0.65 -29.35 7.93
C GLU A 191 -2.08 -28.92 7.54
N GLY A 192 -2.65 -29.55 6.50
CA GLY A 192 -4.08 -29.48 6.20
C GLY A 192 -4.53 -28.29 5.34
N ALA A 193 -3.65 -27.65 4.58
CA ALA A 193 -4.02 -26.57 3.66
C ALA A 193 -5.02 -27.06 2.58
N SER A 194 -4.91 -28.32 2.12
CA SER A 194 -5.80 -28.94 1.13
C SER A 194 -7.16 -29.35 1.70
N ASP A 195 -7.29 -29.52 3.02
CA ASP A 195 -8.52 -30.05 3.65
C ASP A 195 -9.45 -28.98 4.25
N GLY A 196 -9.20 -27.68 3.93
CA GLY A 196 -10.04 -26.58 4.41
C GLY A 196 -9.87 -26.24 5.90
N ARG A 197 -8.95 -26.89 6.60
CA ARG A 197 -8.59 -26.64 8.00
C ARG A 197 -7.25 -25.90 8.15
N GLY A 198 -6.54 -25.66 7.03
CA GLY A 198 -5.29 -24.94 6.99
C GLY A 198 -5.48 -23.44 6.97
N LEU A 199 -4.38 -22.73 7.06
CA LEU A 199 -4.23 -21.28 6.97
C LEU A 199 -5.17 -20.69 5.93
N GLY A 200 -6.06 -19.81 6.38
CA GLY A 200 -7.12 -19.26 5.54
C GLY A 200 -6.62 -18.68 4.23
N HIS A 201 -7.42 -18.79 3.18
CA HIS A 201 -7.18 -18.22 1.84
C HIS A 201 -6.70 -16.75 1.87
N GLU A 202 -6.97 -16.04 2.94
CA GLU A 202 -6.54 -14.65 3.12
C GLU A 202 -5.05 -14.51 3.43
N PHE A 203 -4.47 -15.43 4.23
CA PHE A 203 -3.04 -15.41 4.55
C PHE A 203 -2.17 -15.71 3.32
N LEU A 204 -2.59 -16.68 2.53
CA LEU A 204 -1.86 -17.10 1.34
C LEU A 204 -1.93 -16.05 0.22
N ARG A 205 -2.98 -15.25 0.19
CA ARG A 205 -3.11 -14.07 -0.69
C ARG A 205 -2.02 -13.01 -0.44
N HIS A 206 -1.43 -13.01 0.76
CA HIS A 206 -0.34 -12.10 1.14
C HIS A 206 1.04 -12.61 0.70
N ILE A 207 1.17 -13.93 0.51
CA ILE A 207 2.39 -14.58 0.03
C ILE A 207 2.51 -14.50 -1.49
N ASP A 208 1.40 -14.39 -2.21
CA ASP A 208 1.37 -14.21 -3.67
C ASP A 208 2.23 -13.02 -4.16
N ARG A 209 2.69 -12.17 -3.25
CA ARG A 209 3.55 -11.03 -3.55
C ARG A 209 5.03 -11.26 -3.31
N CYS A 210 5.44 -12.40 -2.78
CA CYS A 210 6.86 -12.71 -2.70
C CYS A 210 7.45 -12.83 -4.10
N ARG A 211 8.59 -12.23 -4.31
CA ARG A 211 9.28 -12.22 -5.61
C ARG A 211 10.00 -13.52 -5.87
N MET A 212 10.51 -14.18 -4.81
CA MET A 212 11.19 -15.47 -4.86
C MET A 212 10.94 -16.30 -3.61
N LEU A 213 11.24 -17.59 -3.69
CA LEU A 213 11.16 -18.53 -2.59
C LEU A 213 12.56 -19.01 -2.21
N ILE A 214 12.83 -19.14 -0.91
CA ILE A 214 13.96 -19.90 -0.39
C ILE A 214 13.41 -21.21 0.16
N HIS A 215 13.73 -22.29 -0.51
CA HIS A 215 13.28 -23.63 -0.15
C HIS A 215 14.30 -24.28 0.79
N VAL A 216 13.97 -24.39 2.05
CA VAL A 216 14.85 -24.90 3.09
C VAL A 216 14.58 -26.37 3.34
N VAL A 217 15.60 -27.21 3.24
CA VAL A 217 15.57 -28.63 3.56
C VAL A 217 16.60 -28.98 4.63
N ASP A 218 16.32 -30.04 5.37
CA ASP A 218 17.21 -30.59 6.40
C ASP A 218 18.13 -31.65 5.76
N ILE A 219 19.43 -31.44 5.83
CA ILE A 219 20.43 -32.36 5.32
C ILE A 219 21.30 -32.99 6.40
N SER A 220 20.84 -32.92 7.67
CA SER A 220 21.56 -33.57 8.77
C SER A 220 21.58 -35.12 8.56
N ALA A 221 22.66 -35.77 9.02
CA ALA A 221 22.79 -37.21 8.92
C ALA A 221 21.74 -37.98 9.74
N ASP A 222 21.18 -37.33 10.75
CA ASP A 222 20.10 -37.89 11.61
C ASP A 222 18.70 -37.69 11.04
N CYS A 223 18.58 -37.09 9.84
CA CYS A 223 17.29 -36.86 9.20
C CYS A 223 16.84 -38.11 8.44
N ASP A 224 15.77 -38.75 8.86
CA ASP A 224 15.20 -39.93 8.19
C ASP A 224 14.46 -39.59 6.89
N ARG A 225 14.32 -38.32 6.53
CA ARG A 225 13.57 -37.86 5.36
C ARG A 225 14.48 -37.54 4.20
N ASN A 226 14.00 -37.85 2.99
CA ASN A 226 14.70 -37.50 1.77
C ASN A 226 14.45 -36.04 1.38
N PRO A 227 15.46 -35.16 1.30
CA PRO A 227 15.29 -33.75 1.00
C PRO A 227 14.67 -33.48 -0.38
N VAL A 228 14.90 -34.35 -1.35
CA VAL A 228 14.32 -34.24 -2.71
C VAL A 228 12.83 -34.55 -2.69
N GLU A 229 12.40 -35.53 -1.91
CA GLU A 229 10.96 -35.81 -1.71
C GLU A 229 10.25 -34.66 -0.96
N ASP A 230 10.90 -34.09 0.02
CA ASP A 230 10.41 -32.93 0.75
C ASP A 230 10.17 -31.74 -0.19
N ILE A 231 11.12 -31.47 -1.11
CA ILE A 231 10.99 -30.39 -2.11
C ILE A 231 9.78 -30.67 -3.03
N LYS A 232 9.65 -31.88 -3.55
CA LYS A 232 8.54 -32.25 -4.44
C LYS A 232 7.19 -32.13 -3.74
N LEU A 233 7.11 -32.53 -2.48
CA LEU A 233 5.90 -32.41 -1.68
C LEU A 233 5.46 -30.95 -1.53
N ILE A 234 6.39 -30.07 -1.17
CA ILE A 234 6.11 -28.65 -1.01
C ILE A 234 5.72 -27.99 -2.32
N ASN A 235 6.45 -28.27 -3.41
CA ASN A 235 6.13 -27.72 -4.71
C ASN A 235 4.73 -28.16 -5.17
N ALA A 236 4.32 -29.40 -4.91
CA ALA A 236 2.97 -29.88 -5.21
C ALA A 236 1.90 -29.17 -4.37
N GLU A 237 2.19 -28.80 -3.12
CA GLU A 237 1.26 -28.02 -2.29
C GLU A 237 1.19 -26.56 -2.74
N LEU A 238 2.32 -25.94 -3.07
CA LEU A 238 2.35 -24.59 -3.62
C LEU A 238 1.54 -24.51 -4.92
N GLU A 239 1.68 -25.50 -5.82
CA GLU A 239 0.95 -25.57 -7.09
C GLU A 239 -0.56 -25.70 -6.88
N LYS A 240 -1.00 -26.53 -5.94
CA LYS A 240 -2.43 -26.66 -5.58
C LYS A 240 -2.99 -25.37 -5.04
N TYR A 241 -2.17 -24.60 -4.35
CA TYR A 241 -2.58 -23.38 -3.70
C TYR A 241 -2.62 -22.19 -4.65
N SER A 242 -1.49 -21.87 -5.29
CA SER A 242 -1.31 -20.82 -6.28
C SER A 242 -0.30 -21.28 -7.33
N PRO A 243 -0.74 -21.59 -8.54
CA PRO A 243 0.16 -21.90 -9.64
C PRO A 243 1.20 -20.81 -9.90
N GLU A 244 0.82 -19.54 -9.67
CA GLU A 244 1.71 -18.39 -9.83
C GLU A 244 2.85 -18.39 -8.81
N LEU A 245 2.55 -18.77 -7.55
CA LEU A 245 3.53 -18.87 -6.49
C LEU A 245 4.50 -20.02 -6.74
N ALA A 246 4.02 -21.16 -7.23
CA ALA A 246 4.86 -22.31 -7.58
C ALA A 246 5.84 -22.00 -8.72
N LEU A 247 5.50 -21.05 -9.61
CA LEU A 247 6.36 -20.62 -10.73
C LEU A 247 7.40 -19.56 -10.32
N ARG A 248 7.39 -19.09 -9.07
CA ARG A 248 8.39 -18.12 -8.62
C ARG A 248 9.79 -18.72 -8.62
N PRO A 249 10.83 -17.91 -8.89
CA PRO A 249 12.21 -18.34 -8.77
C PRO A 249 12.49 -18.93 -7.38
N GLN A 250 13.17 -20.06 -7.35
CA GLN A 250 13.48 -20.78 -6.12
C GLN A 250 14.98 -20.87 -5.90
N LEU A 251 15.42 -20.62 -4.66
CA LEU A 251 16.78 -20.90 -4.19
C LEU A 251 16.71 -22.06 -3.20
N LEU A 252 17.38 -23.16 -3.50
CA LEU A 252 17.45 -24.33 -2.62
C LEU A 252 18.49 -24.10 -1.53
N VAL A 253 18.12 -24.39 -0.29
CA VAL A 253 19.00 -24.25 0.87
C VAL A 253 19.01 -25.54 1.68
N GLY A 254 20.15 -26.24 1.64
CA GLY A 254 20.43 -27.36 2.53
C GLY A 254 20.93 -26.85 3.88
N ASN A 255 20.08 -26.88 4.90
CA ASN A 255 20.40 -26.41 6.25
C ASN A 255 20.90 -27.57 7.14
N LYS A 256 21.54 -27.20 8.25
CA LYS A 256 22.20 -28.10 9.20
C LYS A 256 23.43 -28.82 8.61
N TYR A 257 24.17 -28.12 7.77
CA TYR A 257 25.37 -28.65 7.12
C TYR A 257 26.45 -29.09 8.14
N ASP A 258 26.50 -28.47 9.32
CA ASP A 258 27.37 -28.86 10.43
C ASP A 258 27.12 -30.28 10.94
N ALA A 259 25.92 -30.81 10.76
CA ALA A 259 25.52 -32.17 11.14
C ALA A 259 25.32 -33.09 9.94
N SER A 260 25.67 -32.65 8.73
CA SER A 260 25.35 -33.39 7.50
C SER A 260 26.31 -34.55 7.19
N LEU A 261 27.57 -34.54 7.73
CA LEU A 261 28.60 -35.53 7.44
C LEU A 261 28.67 -35.84 5.93
N PRO A 262 28.98 -34.86 5.05
CA PRO A 262 28.72 -34.93 3.61
C PRO A 262 29.42 -36.10 2.90
N GLU A 263 30.54 -36.61 3.45
CA GLU A 263 31.25 -37.77 2.88
C GLU A 263 30.48 -39.09 3.01
N TYR A 264 29.49 -39.15 3.90
CA TYR A 264 28.70 -40.36 4.20
C TYR A 264 27.20 -40.15 4.01
N ASN A 265 26.76 -38.97 3.63
CA ASN A 265 25.35 -38.61 3.53
C ASN A 265 24.93 -38.60 2.05
N GLU A 266 24.22 -39.64 1.61
CA GLU A 266 23.71 -39.76 0.24
C GLU A 266 22.74 -38.61 -0.12
N HIS A 267 22.05 -38.03 0.85
CA HIS A 267 21.08 -36.93 0.64
C HIS A 267 21.73 -35.68 0.09
N VAL A 268 22.99 -35.40 0.45
CA VAL A 268 23.72 -34.23 -0.08
C VAL A 268 23.93 -34.39 -1.60
N GLY A 269 24.42 -35.57 -2.03
CA GLY A 269 24.63 -35.86 -3.44
C GLY A 269 23.33 -35.93 -4.26
N GLU A 270 22.25 -36.46 -3.68
CA GLU A 270 20.94 -36.47 -4.32
C GLU A 270 20.38 -35.05 -4.51
N LEU A 271 20.56 -34.17 -3.51
CA LEU A 271 20.13 -32.80 -3.58
C LEU A 271 20.92 -31.98 -4.60
N GLU A 272 22.26 -32.17 -4.66
CA GLU A 272 23.11 -31.56 -5.70
C GLU A 272 22.67 -31.95 -7.10
N LYS A 273 22.48 -33.26 -7.33
CA LYS A 273 21.99 -33.75 -8.62
C LYS A 273 20.63 -33.23 -8.98
N TYR A 274 19.70 -33.18 -8.02
CA TYR A 274 18.37 -32.62 -8.24
C TYR A 274 18.41 -31.13 -8.62
N ALA A 275 19.26 -30.36 -7.94
CA ALA A 275 19.47 -28.96 -8.24
C ALA A 275 20.02 -28.74 -9.64
N GLU A 276 21.03 -29.52 -10.03
CA GLU A 276 21.66 -29.49 -11.38
C GLU A 276 20.65 -29.87 -12.46
N ASP A 277 19.93 -30.98 -12.28
CA ASP A 277 18.95 -31.49 -13.25
C ASP A 277 17.80 -30.50 -13.50
N ASN A 278 17.45 -29.65 -12.50
CA ASN A 278 16.37 -28.64 -12.60
C ASN A 278 16.89 -27.21 -12.81
N GLY A 279 18.22 -27.01 -12.89
CA GLY A 279 18.81 -25.67 -13.06
C GLY A 279 18.54 -24.73 -11.90
N LEU A 280 18.39 -25.25 -10.67
CA LEU A 280 18.10 -24.46 -9.47
C LEU A 280 19.41 -24.15 -8.73
N PRO A 281 19.62 -22.91 -8.27
CA PRO A 281 20.74 -22.59 -7.39
C PRO A 281 20.59 -23.31 -6.05
N LEU A 282 21.70 -23.85 -5.53
CA LEU A 282 21.75 -24.59 -4.28
C LEU A 282 22.88 -24.05 -3.39
N ILE A 283 22.56 -23.81 -2.12
CA ILE A 283 23.53 -23.39 -1.10
C ILE A 283 23.38 -24.25 0.14
N PHE A 284 24.50 -24.75 0.65
CA PHE A 284 24.55 -25.41 1.94
C PHE A 284 24.88 -24.42 3.03
N VAL A 285 24.08 -24.41 4.10
CA VAL A 285 24.20 -23.48 5.22
C VAL A 285 24.10 -24.22 6.56
N SER A 286 24.60 -23.58 7.60
CA SER A 286 24.26 -23.93 8.98
C SER A 286 23.82 -22.68 9.71
N ALA A 287 22.55 -22.63 10.08
CA ALA A 287 22.03 -21.55 10.90
C ALA A 287 22.66 -21.53 12.31
N ALA A 288 23.05 -22.71 12.84
CA ALA A 288 23.65 -22.85 14.17
C ALA A 288 25.08 -22.29 14.22
N THR A 289 25.91 -22.61 13.21
CA THR A 289 27.30 -22.16 13.13
C THR A 289 27.51 -20.90 12.33
N ARG A 290 26.44 -20.39 11.67
CA ARG A 290 26.47 -19.29 10.70
C ARG A 290 27.30 -19.57 9.43
N TYR A 291 27.54 -20.83 9.13
CA TYR A 291 28.27 -21.23 7.93
C TYR A 291 27.49 -20.82 6.68
N ASN A 292 28.15 -20.19 5.71
CA ASN A 292 27.62 -19.73 4.42
C ASN A 292 26.39 -18.79 4.49
N ILE A 293 26.08 -18.18 5.64
CA ILE A 293 24.96 -17.23 5.74
C ILE A 293 25.20 -15.99 4.87
N ASP A 294 26.44 -15.49 4.84
CA ASP A 294 26.78 -14.31 4.00
C ASP A 294 26.65 -14.65 2.50
N VAL A 295 26.97 -15.90 2.09
CA VAL A 295 26.78 -16.36 0.71
C VAL A 295 25.29 -16.43 0.38
N LEU A 296 24.47 -16.97 1.29
CA LEU A 296 23.03 -17.02 1.16
C LEU A 296 22.43 -15.60 0.94
N LEU A 297 22.86 -14.64 1.75
CA LEU A 297 22.39 -13.25 1.64
C LEU A 297 22.81 -12.61 0.32
N SER A 298 24.05 -12.81 -0.11
CA SER A 298 24.57 -12.26 -1.35
C SER A 298 23.86 -12.82 -2.56
N GLU A 299 23.64 -14.14 -2.61
CA GLU A 299 22.95 -14.81 -3.71
C GLU A 299 21.46 -14.41 -3.77
N THR A 300 20.81 -14.36 -2.60
CA THR A 300 19.41 -13.88 -2.51
C THR A 300 19.29 -12.45 -3.04
N ALA A 301 20.21 -11.56 -2.66
CA ALA A 301 20.21 -10.18 -3.14
C ALA A 301 20.48 -10.10 -4.66
N ALA A 302 21.41 -10.91 -5.19
CA ALA A 302 21.69 -10.97 -6.62
C ALA A 302 20.45 -11.40 -7.40
N MET A 303 19.81 -12.50 -7.01
CA MET A 303 18.57 -12.97 -7.63
C MET A 303 17.46 -11.93 -7.57
N LEU A 304 17.27 -11.27 -6.43
CA LEU A 304 16.24 -10.23 -6.28
C LEU A 304 16.49 -9.02 -7.20
N ASN A 305 17.75 -8.66 -7.46
CA ASN A 305 18.07 -7.55 -8.37
C ASN A 305 17.76 -7.87 -9.84
N GLU A 306 17.79 -9.12 -10.23
CA GLU A 306 17.44 -9.58 -11.58
C GLU A 306 15.93 -9.68 -11.80
N LEU A 307 15.16 -9.80 -10.72
CA LEU A 307 13.71 -9.93 -10.79
C LEU A 307 13.02 -8.59 -10.98
N PRO A 308 11.90 -8.54 -11.71
CA PRO A 308 11.10 -7.34 -11.82
C PRO A 308 10.64 -6.88 -10.43
N PRO A 309 10.44 -5.57 -10.23
CA PRO A 309 9.90 -5.05 -8.97
C PRO A 309 8.52 -5.66 -8.68
N LEU A 310 8.13 -5.63 -7.41
CA LEU A 310 6.80 -6.10 -6.97
C LEU A 310 5.68 -5.51 -7.83
N THR A 311 4.65 -6.32 -8.09
CA THR A 311 3.47 -5.86 -8.82
C THR A 311 2.79 -4.75 -8.02
N ILE A 312 2.88 -3.53 -8.53
CA ILE A 312 2.16 -2.37 -7.99
C ILE A 312 0.79 -2.38 -8.63
N TYR A 313 -0.27 -2.28 -7.83
CA TYR A 313 -1.61 -2.14 -8.38
C TYR A 313 -1.76 -0.78 -9.02
N GLU A 314 -2.14 -0.75 -10.29
CA GLU A 314 -2.52 0.49 -10.94
C GLU A 314 -3.83 1.01 -10.33
N PRO A 315 -3.96 2.33 -10.15
CA PRO A 315 -5.21 2.91 -9.73
C PRO A 315 -6.33 2.54 -10.70
N GLU A 316 -7.40 1.98 -10.18
CA GLU A 316 -8.60 1.67 -10.98
C GLU A 316 -9.52 2.89 -11.15
N TYR A 317 -9.21 3.97 -10.44
CA TYR A 317 -9.78 5.29 -10.65
C TYR A 317 -8.93 5.99 -11.71
N GLY A 318 -9.53 6.30 -12.86
CA GLY A 318 -8.96 7.29 -13.78
C GLY A 318 -8.83 8.63 -13.07
N ASP A 319 -7.97 9.51 -13.57
CA ASP A 319 -7.92 10.89 -13.11
C ASP A 319 -9.34 11.45 -13.19
N GLU A 320 -10.03 11.54 -12.03
CA GLU A 320 -11.31 12.23 -11.98
C GLU A 320 -11.05 13.67 -12.40
N PRO A 321 -11.76 14.20 -13.40
CA PRO A 321 -11.55 15.57 -13.85
C PRO A 321 -11.70 16.52 -12.65
N ASP A 322 -10.82 17.51 -12.58
CA ASP A 322 -10.87 18.57 -11.54
C ASP A 322 -12.34 19.05 -11.44
N PRO A 323 -13.02 18.86 -10.29
CA PRO A 323 -14.42 19.22 -10.14
C PRO A 323 -14.73 20.71 -10.35
N GLY A 324 -13.73 21.50 -10.70
CA GLY A 324 -13.85 22.89 -11.11
C GLY A 324 -13.93 23.09 -12.63
N GLN A 325 -13.80 22.03 -13.45
CA GLN A 325 -13.91 22.15 -14.92
C GLN A 325 -15.34 21.91 -15.39
N PRO A 326 -15.83 22.71 -16.36
CA PRO A 326 -17.21 22.66 -16.84
C PRO A 326 -17.55 21.47 -17.75
N GLU A 327 -16.68 20.47 -17.84
CA GLU A 327 -16.84 19.31 -18.74
C GLU A 327 -17.58 18.11 -18.13
N ALA A 328 -18.03 18.22 -16.87
CA ALA A 328 -18.88 17.18 -16.29
C ALA A 328 -20.22 17.14 -17.01
N ALA A 329 -20.57 15.99 -17.57
CA ALA A 329 -21.84 15.76 -18.27
C ALA A 329 -23.03 16.17 -17.38
N VAL A 330 -23.88 17.06 -17.89
CA VAL A 330 -25.13 17.43 -17.25
C VAL A 330 -26.22 16.50 -17.77
N THR A 331 -26.83 15.73 -16.87
CA THR A 331 -28.01 14.92 -17.21
C THR A 331 -29.23 15.81 -17.09
N VAL A 332 -29.99 15.95 -18.19
CA VAL A 332 -31.21 16.74 -18.20
C VAL A 332 -32.39 15.79 -18.43
N THR A 333 -33.26 15.68 -17.44
CA THR A 333 -34.53 14.95 -17.54
C THR A 333 -35.69 15.92 -17.63
N LYS A 334 -36.68 15.61 -18.46
CA LYS A 334 -37.89 16.44 -18.59
C LYS A 334 -39.07 15.70 -17.98
N ASP A 335 -39.69 16.33 -16.99
CA ASP A 335 -40.91 15.85 -16.40
C ASP A 335 -42.02 16.93 -16.56
N GLY A 336 -42.91 16.70 -17.50
CA GLY A 336 -43.93 17.69 -17.87
C GLY A 336 -43.31 18.98 -18.45
N ASP A 337 -43.55 20.10 -17.77
CA ASP A 337 -42.98 21.41 -18.10
C ASP A 337 -41.73 21.76 -17.28
N VAL A 338 -41.25 20.83 -16.46
CA VAL A 338 -40.07 21.02 -15.60
C VAL A 338 -38.88 20.27 -16.22
N TYR A 339 -37.74 20.95 -16.26
CA TYR A 339 -36.45 20.34 -16.62
C TYR A 339 -35.64 20.14 -15.33
N GLU A 340 -35.32 18.92 -15.04
CA GLU A 340 -34.44 18.53 -13.92
C GLU A 340 -33.02 18.33 -14.46
N CYS A 341 -32.08 19.09 -13.93
CA CYS A 341 -30.67 19.04 -14.34
C CYS A 341 -29.84 18.46 -13.19
N GLU A 342 -29.26 17.31 -13.41
CA GLU A 342 -28.37 16.67 -12.46
C GLU A 342 -26.92 16.72 -12.95
N SER A 343 -26.07 17.32 -12.15
CA SER A 343 -24.62 17.29 -12.32
C SER A 343 -23.95 17.68 -11.00
N GLU A 344 -22.92 16.97 -10.63
CA GLU A 344 -22.15 17.29 -9.42
C GLU A 344 -21.56 18.70 -9.50
N TRP A 345 -21.14 19.13 -10.67
CA TRP A 345 -20.69 20.49 -10.94
C TRP A 345 -21.80 21.53 -10.69
N LEU A 346 -23.03 21.27 -11.14
CA LEU A 346 -24.18 22.14 -10.90
C LEU A 346 -24.51 22.24 -9.40
N PHE A 347 -24.52 21.14 -8.67
CA PHE A 347 -24.73 21.16 -7.21
C PHE A 347 -23.68 22.01 -6.50
N ARG A 348 -22.43 21.90 -6.90
CA ARG A 348 -21.33 22.70 -6.34
C ARG A 348 -21.46 24.19 -6.74
N LEU A 349 -21.93 24.47 -7.94
CA LEU A 349 -22.17 25.85 -8.40
C LEU A 349 -23.33 26.49 -7.61
N VAL A 350 -24.44 25.79 -7.49
CA VAL A 350 -25.62 26.21 -6.72
C VAL A 350 -25.27 26.46 -5.25
N GLY A 351 -24.43 25.61 -4.63
CA GLY A 351 -23.96 25.79 -3.26
C GLY A 351 -23.12 27.06 -3.03
N ARG A 352 -22.67 27.73 -4.09
CA ARG A 352 -21.92 29.00 -4.05
C ARG A 352 -22.81 30.26 -4.13
N VAL A 353 -24.07 30.07 -4.45
CA VAL A 353 -25.02 31.15 -4.68
C VAL A 353 -25.77 31.44 -3.38
N ASN A 354 -25.75 32.68 -2.96
CA ASN A 354 -26.66 33.11 -1.90
C ASN A 354 -28.01 33.49 -2.53
N PHE A 355 -29.00 32.61 -2.42
CA PHE A 355 -30.32 32.78 -3.01
C PHE A 355 -31.13 33.90 -2.34
N GLU A 356 -30.78 34.33 -1.11
CA GLU A 356 -31.39 35.43 -0.41
C GLU A 356 -30.87 36.79 -0.91
N ASP A 357 -29.70 36.80 -1.58
CA ASP A 357 -29.11 38.02 -2.13
C ASP A 357 -29.42 38.11 -3.65
N ARG A 358 -30.21 39.11 -3.99
CA ARG A 358 -30.66 39.41 -5.36
C ARG A 358 -29.50 39.61 -6.33
N ASP A 359 -28.38 40.13 -5.90
CA ASP A 359 -27.19 40.40 -6.71
C ASP A 359 -26.39 39.10 -6.96
N SER A 360 -26.33 38.24 -5.98
CA SER A 360 -25.72 36.90 -6.10
C SER A 360 -26.52 36.06 -7.07
N LEU A 361 -27.85 36.08 -6.99
CA LEU A 361 -28.73 35.37 -7.90
C LEU A 361 -28.62 35.87 -9.35
N ALA A 362 -28.60 37.20 -9.53
CA ALA A 362 -28.46 37.81 -10.85
C ALA A 362 -27.09 37.54 -11.50
N TYR A 363 -26.03 37.32 -10.72
CA TYR A 363 -24.74 36.91 -11.22
C TYR A 363 -24.74 35.44 -11.66
N PHE A 364 -25.47 34.58 -10.95
CA PHE A 364 -25.63 33.18 -11.28
C PHE A 364 -26.44 32.97 -12.58
N GLN A 365 -27.44 33.82 -12.84
CA GLN A 365 -28.30 33.74 -14.03
C GLN A 365 -27.64 34.24 -15.34
N ARG A 366 -26.45 34.80 -15.28
CA ARG A 366 -25.64 35.23 -16.42
C ARG A 366 -24.64 34.17 -16.87
#